data_3fec7ec18eda30e5d257de04902eb42e
#
_entry.id   3fec7ec18eda30e5d257de04902eb42e
#
_cell.length_a   1.000
_cell.length_b   1.000
_cell.length_c   1.000
_cell.angle_alpha   90.00
_cell.angle_beta   90.00
_cell.angle_gamma   90.00
#
_symmetry.space_group_name_H-M   'P 1'
#
loop_
_entity.id
_entity.type
_entity.pdbx_description
1 polymer ?
#
loop_
_entity_poly.entity_id
_entity_poly.type
_entity_poly.pdbx_seq_one_letter_code
_entity_poly.pdbx_strand_id
1 'polypeptide(L)'
;MNNREVIIQGEGMLNLIPQRPPIVMVDSFFGIEKNHSYSGLTVTADNIFCETGKLQEAGIIEHIAQSAAARIGFLYTRQGE
;
A
#
# COMPACT_ATOMS: atom_id res chain seq x y z
N MET A 1 19.34 4.36 1.89
CA MET A 1 18.34 3.44 1.39
C MET A 1 18.01 2.36 2.37
N ASN A 2 16.77 2.11 2.54
CA ASN A 2 16.34 1.15 3.48
C ASN A 2 16.49 -0.24 2.96
N ASN A 3 16.90 -1.16 3.80
CA ASN A 3 16.99 -2.57 3.49
C ASN A 3 15.83 -3.34 4.10
N ARG A 4 14.69 -2.68 4.25
CA ARG A 4 13.53 -3.34 4.83
C ARG A 4 13.03 -4.42 3.88
N GLU A 5 12.75 -5.55 4.46
CA GLU A 5 12.19 -6.65 3.70
C GLU A 5 10.69 -6.48 3.58
N VAL A 6 10.15 -6.89 2.44
CA VAL A 6 8.70 -6.89 2.25
C VAL A 6 8.09 -7.94 3.15
N ILE A 7 7.11 -7.55 3.94
CA ILE A 7 6.37 -8.47 4.81
C ILE A 7 5.15 -9.01 4.09
N ILE A 8 4.41 -8.13 3.40
CA ILE A 8 3.20 -8.51 2.68
C ILE A 8 3.23 -7.82 1.33
N GLN A 9 2.90 -8.53 0.27
CA GLN A 9 2.86 -7.91 -1.06
C GLN A 9 1.82 -8.59 -1.94
N GLY A 10 1.47 -7.90 -3.04
CA GLY A 10 0.52 -8.41 -4.00
C GLY A 10 -0.86 -8.58 -3.40
N GLU A 11 -1.49 -9.69 -3.71
CA GLU A 11 -2.85 -9.94 -3.25
C GLU A 11 -2.98 -10.02 -1.74
N GLY A 12 -1.88 -10.31 -1.05
CA GLY A 12 -1.89 -10.33 0.40
C GLY A 12 -2.25 -8.98 1.00
N MET A 13 -1.99 -7.91 0.27
CA MET A 13 -2.36 -6.56 0.72
C MET A 13 -3.87 -6.39 0.85
N LEU A 14 -4.65 -7.18 0.13
CA LEU A 14 -6.11 -7.06 0.17
C LEU A 14 -6.68 -7.47 1.53
N ASN A 15 -5.89 -8.17 2.34
CA ASN A 15 -6.29 -8.50 3.71
C ASN A 15 -6.12 -7.32 4.65
N LEU A 16 -5.41 -6.29 4.23
CA LEU A 16 -5.10 -5.15 5.07
C LEU A 16 -5.95 -3.93 4.75
N ILE A 17 -6.47 -3.85 3.54
CA ILE A 17 -7.19 -2.66 3.09
C ILE A 17 -8.58 -3.04 2.57
N PRO A 18 -9.55 -2.12 2.65
CA PRO A 18 -10.90 -2.39 2.12
C PRO A 18 -11.00 -2.19 0.63
N GLN A 19 -10.10 -1.46 0.02
CA GLN A 19 -10.15 -1.18 -1.41
C GLN A 19 -9.88 -2.44 -2.22
N ARG A 20 -10.36 -2.45 -3.46
CA ARG A 20 -10.18 -3.58 -4.37
C ARG A 20 -9.75 -3.06 -5.75
N PRO A 21 -9.08 -3.90 -6.55
CA PRO A 21 -8.70 -3.48 -7.90
C PRO A 21 -9.91 -2.97 -8.67
N PRO A 22 -9.74 -2.00 -9.56
CA PRO A 22 -8.46 -1.42 -9.99
C PRO A 22 -7.99 -0.22 -9.17
N ILE A 23 -8.65 0.10 -8.07
CA ILE A 23 -8.36 1.30 -7.27
C ILE A 23 -7.21 1.09 -6.29
N VAL A 24 -6.76 -0.14 -6.10
CA VAL A 24 -5.70 -0.44 -5.14
C VAL A 24 -4.40 0.27 -5.53
N MET A 25 -3.89 1.08 -4.63
CA MET A 25 -2.71 1.91 -4.85
C MET A 25 -1.61 1.64 -3.82
N VAL A 26 -1.58 0.44 -3.27
CA VAL A 26 -0.49 -0.02 -2.41
C VAL A 26 -0.31 -1.50 -2.67
N ASP A 27 0.92 -1.92 -2.95
CA ASP A 27 1.16 -3.31 -3.30
C ASP A 27 2.18 -3.99 -2.40
N SER A 28 2.72 -3.27 -1.43
CA SER A 28 3.69 -3.88 -0.52
C SER A 28 3.64 -3.20 0.84
N PHE A 29 3.95 -3.98 1.87
CA PHE A 29 3.96 -3.49 3.24
C PHE A 29 5.24 -4.00 3.89
N PHE A 30 6.00 -3.09 4.47
CA PHE A 30 7.31 -3.40 5.03
C PHE A 30 7.31 -3.44 6.55
N GLY A 31 6.16 -3.18 7.16
CA GLY A 31 6.03 -3.28 8.60
C GLY A 31 5.97 -1.93 9.30
N ILE A 32 6.00 -2.00 10.62
CA ILE A 32 5.92 -0.82 11.48
C ILE A 32 7.15 -0.83 12.37
N GLU A 33 7.81 0.33 12.44
CA GLU A 33 8.99 0.49 13.26
C GLU A 33 8.84 1.80 14.03
N LYS A 34 8.90 1.70 15.35
CA LYS A 34 8.66 2.82 16.25
C LYS A 34 7.27 3.37 15.98
N ASN A 35 7.00 4.48 15.53
CA ASN A 35 5.67 4.94 15.21
C ASN A 35 5.48 5.17 13.72
N HIS A 36 6.29 4.51 12.91
CA HIS A 36 6.24 4.68 11.46
C HIS A 36 5.88 3.37 10.78
N SER A 37 4.99 3.44 9.80
CA SER A 37 4.71 2.30 8.95
C SER A 37 5.25 2.58 7.54
N TYR A 38 5.58 1.51 6.83
CA TYR A 38 6.24 1.62 5.54
C TYR A 38 5.50 0.79 4.51
N SER A 39 5.03 1.46 3.47
CA SER A 39 4.27 0.83 2.39
C SER A 39 4.84 1.28 1.06
N GLY A 40 4.50 0.58 0.01
CA GLY A 40 5.00 0.91 -1.30
C GLY A 40 4.03 0.60 -2.42
N LEU A 41 4.32 1.14 -3.57
CA LEU A 41 3.56 0.90 -4.78
C LEU A 41 4.52 0.89 -5.96
N THR A 42 4.42 -0.15 -6.79
CA THR A 42 5.12 -0.17 -8.06
C THR A 42 4.20 0.45 -9.10
N VAL A 43 4.62 1.55 -9.68
CA VAL A 43 3.80 2.27 -10.66
C VAL A 43 3.96 1.63 -12.02
N THR A 44 2.85 1.22 -12.62
CA THR A 44 2.85 0.64 -13.97
C THR A 44 2.04 1.52 -14.89
N ALA A 45 2.36 1.43 -16.20
CA ALA A 45 1.72 2.30 -17.17
C ALA A 45 0.22 2.07 -17.31
N ASP A 46 -0.26 0.87 -16.96
CA ASP A 46 -1.67 0.54 -17.07
C ASP A 46 -2.46 0.86 -15.80
N ASN A 47 -1.82 1.47 -14.82
CA ASN A 47 -2.51 1.90 -13.60
C ASN A 47 -3.56 2.94 -13.98
N ILE A 48 -4.77 2.83 -13.40
CA ILE A 48 -5.88 3.71 -13.77
C ILE A 48 -5.60 5.19 -13.46
N PHE A 49 -4.66 5.46 -12.55
CA PHE A 49 -4.29 6.82 -12.20
C PHE A 49 -3.02 7.29 -12.93
N CYS A 50 -2.57 6.51 -13.90
CA CYS A 50 -1.38 6.85 -14.67
C CYS A 50 -1.79 7.46 -16.01
N GLU A 51 -1.16 8.57 -16.36
CA GLU A 51 -1.43 9.24 -17.62
C GLU A 51 -0.12 9.72 -18.21
N THR A 52 0.13 9.40 -19.48
CA THR A 52 1.37 9.75 -20.18
C THR A 52 2.60 9.35 -19.37
N GLY A 53 2.56 8.15 -18.78
CA GLY A 53 3.70 7.61 -18.06
C GLY A 53 3.92 8.16 -16.67
N LYS A 54 2.96 8.96 -16.15
CA LYS A 54 3.10 9.57 -14.83
C LYS A 54 1.88 9.27 -13.96
N LEU A 55 2.15 8.93 -12.70
CA LEU A 55 1.10 8.75 -11.74
C LEU A 55 0.49 10.10 -11.40
N GLN A 56 -0.81 10.20 -11.54
CA GLN A 56 -1.52 11.46 -11.33
C GLN A 56 -1.76 11.71 -9.83
N GLU A 57 -2.06 12.95 -9.51
CA GLU A 57 -2.24 13.37 -8.12
C GLU A 57 -3.28 12.55 -7.38
N ALA A 58 -4.38 12.23 -8.04
CA ALA A 58 -5.42 11.42 -7.42
C ALA A 58 -4.89 10.06 -6.99
N GLY A 59 -4.00 9.46 -7.78
CA GLY A 59 -3.38 8.19 -7.42
C GLY A 59 -2.45 8.32 -6.24
N ILE A 60 -1.73 9.43 -6.15
CA ILE A 60 -0.85 9.67 -5.01
C ILE A 60 -1.66 9.81 -3.73
N ILE A 61 -2.76 10.54 -3.79
CA ILE A 61 -3.64 10.71 -2.64
C ILE A 61 -4.22 9.36 -2.20
N GLU A 62 -4.64 8.54 -3.16
CA GLU A 62 -5.15 7.20 -2.86
C GLU A 62 -4.08 6.33 -2.22
N HIS A 63 -2.84 6.43 -2.72
CA HIS A 63 -1.75 5.67 -2.14
C HIS A 63 -1.53 6.05 -0.67
N ILE A 64 -1.55 7.33 -0.37
CA ILE A 64 -1.37 7.79 1.01
C ILE A 64 -2.48 7.27 1.91
N ALA A 65 -3.73 7.40 1.46
CA ALA A 65 -4.87 6.94 2.24
C ALA A 65 -4.84 5.43 2.45
N GLN A 66 -4.49 4.68 1.42
CA GLN A 66 -4.45 3.23 1.52
C GLN A 66 -3.27 2.75 2.34
N SER A 67 -2.17 3.49 2.34
CA SER A 67 -1.04 3.18 3.21
C SER A 67 -1.43 3.32 4.67
N ALA A 68 -2.21 4.34 5.00
CA ALA A 68 -2.72 4.52 6.36
C ALA A 68 -3.68 3.38 6.73
N ALA A 69 -4.54 2.99 5.79
CA ALA A 69 -5.46 1.88 6.03
C ALA A 69 -4.70 0.57 6.22
N ALA A 70 -3.63 0.36 5.47
CA ALA A 70 -2.83 -0.85 5.58
C ALA A 70 -2.18 -0.94 6.96
N ARG A 71 -1.72 0.18 7.51
CA ARG A 71 -1.16 0.21 8.85
C ARG A 71 -2.19 -0.26 9.87
N ILE A 72 -3.40 0.27 9.78
CA ILE A 72 -4.47 -0.09 10.71
C ILE A 72 -4.83 -1.55 10.54
N GLY A 73 -4.96 -2.01 9.29
CA GLY A 73 -5.28 -3.39 8.99
C GLY A 73 -4.24 -4.37 9.53
N PHE A 74 -2.97 -4.00 9.39
CA PHE A 74 -1.88 -4.83 9.88
C PHE A 74 -1.93 -4.97 11.41
N LEU A 75 -2.14 -3.85 12.10
CA LEU A 75 -2.23 -3.88 13.55
C LEU A 75 -3.43 -4.69 14.02
N TYR A 76 -4.54 -4.55 13.32
CA TYR A 76 -5.77 -5.26 13.68
C TYR A 76 -5.59 -6.78 13.50
N THR A 77 -4.95 -7.16 12.40
CA THR A 77 -4.69 -8.57 12.11
C THR A 77 -3.79 -9.18 13.18
N ARG A 78 -2.77 -8.45 13.61
CA ARG A 78 -1.87 -8.95 14.64
C ARG A 78 -2.56 -9.12 15.97
N GLN A 79 -3.50 -8.25 16.30
CA GLN A 79 -4.24 -8.36 17.54
C GLN A 79 -5.20 -9.54 17.54
N GLY A 80 -5.64 -9.95 16.36
CA GLY A 80 -6.53 -11.07 16.22
C GLY A 80 -5.86 -12.43 16.39
N GLU A 81 -4.55 -12.41 16.43
CA GLU A 81 -3.81 -13.63 16.67
C GLU A 81 -3.76 -13.94 18.15
#